data_7f087f63ac6023f53108e0f5a4b81aea
#
_entry.id   7f087f63ac6023f53108e0f5a4b81aea
#
_cell.length_a   1.000
_cell.length_b   1.000
_cell.length_c   1.000
_cell.angle_alpha   90.00
_cell.angle_beta   90.00
_cell.angle_gamma   90.00
#
_symmetry.space_group_name_H-M   'P 1'
#
loop_
_entity.id
_entity.type
_entity.pdbx_description
1 polymer ?
#
loop_
_entity_poly.entity_id
_entity_poly.type
_entity_poly.pdbx_seq_one_letter_code
_entity_poly.pdbx_strand_id
1 'polypeptide(L)'
;MSILRYTAAALLLSPLSFAQAGHWEGTFSADNGQIGVSLDLAKTPASGWQASMGVPSESATGLVVSNVVVEGNSVKFVAVELMMAKFDLTLGPDGKLTGTITTRQGRPIPIEFKRTGDAKVELIHPSPAVSKRLEGEWKGDLQTPGGSMAIVIRFKNRPDNTVEATMETPMTGGTPVPLNDIKEAGDKVDFGVKVAHAAFHGTLNKEGTEITGTFGHEETSMPLTLKKS
;
A
#
# COMPACT_ATOMS: atom_id res chain seq x y z
N MET A 1 -36.06 -12.53 60.18
CA MET A 1 -36.05 -12.52 58.69
C MET A 1 -34.95 -11.56 58.24
N SER A 2 -33.83 -12.13 57.81
CA SER A 2 -32.64 -11.35 57.42
C SER A 2 -32.61 -11.29 55.90
N ILE A 3 -32.74 -10.11 55.31
CA ILE A 3 -32.75 -9.90 53.86
C ILE A 3 -31.28 -9.68 53.41
N LEU A 4 -30.72 -10.70 52.76
CA LEU A 4 -29.38 -10.64 52.18
C LEU A 4 -29.46 -9.83 50.86
N ARG A 5 -28.86 -8.65 50.85
CA ARG A 5 -28.75 -7.79 49.66
C ARG A 5 -27.53 -8.25 48.85
N TYR A 6 -27.74 -8.86 47.68
CA TYR A 6 -26.69 -9.10 46.70
C TYR A 6 -26.42 -7.82 45.91
N THR A 7 -25.26 -7.25 46.14
CA THR A 7 -24.75 -6.16 45.27
C THR A 7 -24.04 -6.79 44.09
N ALA A 8 -24.67 -6.73 42.92
CA ALA A 8 -24.04 -7.16 41.68
C ALA A 8 -23.05 -6.09 41.25
N ALA A 9 -21.76 -6.40 41.36
CA ALA A 9 -20.70 -5.57 40.77
C ALA A 9 -20.71 -5.80 39.25
N ALA A 10 -21.22 -4.83 38.49
CA ALA A 10 -21.08 -4.79 37.05
C ALA A 10 -19.62 -4.50 36.71
N LEU A 11 -18.86 -5.50 36.25
CA LEU A 11 -17.57 -5.29 35.63
C LEU A 11 -17.84 -4.56 34.29
N LEU A 12 -17.55 -3.27 34.28
CA LEU A 12 -17.43 -2.48 33.06
C LEU A 12 -16.17 -2.98 32.33
N LEU A 13 -16.38 -3.88 31.38
CA LEU A 13 -15.36 -4.20 30.37
C LEU A 13 -15.17 -2.95 29.50
N SER A 14 -14.24 -2.08 29.91
CA SER A 14 -13.76 -1.02 29.04
C SER A 14 -13.20 -1.64 27.78
N PRO A 15 -13.59 -1.19 26.56
CA PRO A 15 -12.96 -1.67 25.35
C PRO A 15 -11.45 -1.38 25.48
N LEU A 16 -10.62 -2.40 25.24
CA LEU A 16 -9.17 -2.25 25.19
C LEU A 16 -8.84 -1.27 24.07
N SER A 17 -8.76 0.01 24.42
CA SER A 17 -8.28 1.06 23.54
C SER A 17 -6.77 0.89 23.42
N PHE A 18 -6.31 0.43 22.25
CA PHE A 18 -4.89 0.38 21.97
C PHE A 18 -4.43 1.80 21.66
N ALA A 19 -3.53 2.34 22.47
CA ALA A 19 -3.05 3.71 22.37
C ALA A 19 -2.41 4.01 20.99
N GLN A 20 -1.90 2.99 20.31
CA GLN A 20 -1.32 3.09 18.97
C GLN A 20 -2.37 3.15 17.85
N ALA A 21 -3.59 2.65 18.09
CA ALA A 21 -4.65 2.70 17.08
C ALA A 21 -5.12 4.13 16.86
N GLY A 22 -5.27 4.54 15.60
CA GLY A 22 -5.71 5.88 15.23
C GLY A 22 -5.32 6.28 13.83
N HIS A 23 -5.77 7.46 13.46
CA HIS A 23 -5.28 8.21 12.30
C HIS A 23 -4.17 9.15 12.76
N TRP A 24 -3.03 9.06 12.09
CA TRP A 24 -1.82 9.77 12.43
C TRP A 24 -1.32 10.57 11.25
N GLU A 25 -0.93 11.82 11.49
CA GLU A 25 -0.33 12.69 10.47
C GLU A 25 1.09 13.05 10.87
N GLY A 26 2.01 12.98 9.92
CA GLY A 26 3.42 13.27 10.14
C GLY A 26 4.09 13.91 8.95
N THR A 27 5.28 14.44 9.18
CA THR A 27 6.12 15.01 8.12
C THR A 27 7.55 14.56 8.30
N PHE A 28 8.25 14.37 7.19
CA PHE A 28 9.69 14.15 7.18
C PHE A 28 10.37 15.02 6.11
N SER A 29 11.65 15.29 6.28
CA SER A 29 12.44 16.06 5.31
C SER A 29 13.07 15.14 4.28
N ALA A 30 12.76 15.37 3.01
CA ALA A 30 13.43 14.76 1.87
C ALA A 30 14.30 15.79 1.16
N ASP A 31 15.11 15.36 0.18
CA ASP A 31 16.00 16.26 -0.58
C ASP A 31 15.24 17.40 -1.28
N ASN A 32 13.99 17.17 -1.65
CA ASN A 32 13.12 18.12 -2.37
C ASN A 32 12.17 18.90 -1.43
N GLY A 33 12.34 18.84 -0.10
CA GLY A 33 11.51 19.55 0.86
C GLY A 33 10.83 18.66 1.88
N GLN A 34 9.77 19.18 2.52
CA GLN A 34 9.00 18.41 3.48
C GLN A 34 7.88 17.63 2.78
N ILE A 35 7.78 16.35 3.13
CA ILE A 35 6.73 15.45 2.64
C ILE A 35 5.81 15.12 3.82
N GLY A 36 4.52 15.44 3.65
CA GLY A 36 3.46 15.02 4.57
C GLY A 36 3.03 13.58 4.28
N VAL A 37 2.82 12.80 5.35
CA VAL A 37 2.31 11.43 5.26
C VAL A 37 1.24 11.20 6.32
N SER A 38 0.28 10.34 6.00
CA SER A 38 -0.69 9.84 6.98
C SER A 38 -0.49 8.34 7.20
N LEU A 39 -0.83 7.88 8.41
CA LEU A 39 -0.82 6.48 8.80
C LEU A 39 -2.14 6.17 9.52
N ASP A 40 -2.90 5.24 9.00
CA ASP A 40 -4.03 4.63 9.68
C ASP A 40 -3.60 3.30 10.27
N LEU A 41 -3.75 3.13 11.59
CA LEU A 41 -3.33 1.95 12.32
C LEU A 41 -4.48 1.43 13.19
N ALA A 42 -4.94 0.22 12.94
CA ALA A 42 -6.03 -0.41 13.68
C ALA A 42 -5.71 -1.85 14.06
N LYS A 43 -6.29 -2.30 15.17
CA LYS A 43 -6.25 -3.70 15.58
C LYS A 43 -7.64 -4.31 15.46
N THR A 44 -7.74 -5.39 14.72
CA THR A 44 -8.99 -6.15 14.61
C THR A 44 -8.86 -7.51 15.28
N PRO A 45 -9.96 -8.08 15.85
CA PRO A 45 -9.91 -9.41 16.45
C PRO A 45 -9.54 -10.53 15.45
N ALA A 46 -9.93 -10.36 14.19
CA ALA A 46 -9.78 -11.39 13.16
C ALA A 46 -8.38 -11.41 12.52
N SER A 47 -7.77 -10.24 12.32
CA SER A 47 -6.54 -10.10 11.50
C SER A 47 -5.37 -9.44 12.24
N GLY A 48 -5.53 -9.12 13.53
CA GLY A 48 -4.49 -8.46 14.30
C GLY A 48 -4.29 -6.99 13.90
N TRP A 49 -3.05 -6.51 13.88
CA TRP A 49 -2.73 -5.15 13.48
C TRP A 49 -2.72 -5.01 11.96
N GLN A 50 -3.40 -3.97 11.49
CA GLN A 50 -3.49 -3.57 10.10
C GLN A 50 -3.18 -2.09 9.98
N ALA A 51 -2.61 -1.70 8.84
CA ALA A 51 -2.30 -0.32 8.56
C ALA A 51 -2.46 0.02 7.07
N SER A 52 -2.74 1.28 6.80
CA SER A 52 -2.60 1.89 5.48
C SER A 52 -1.93 3.25 5.63
N MET A 53 -1.28 3.71 4.59
CA MET A 53 -0.64 5.03 4.54
C MET A 53 -1.23 5.90 3.45
N GLY A 54 -0.93 7.19 3.52
CA GLY A 54 -1.24 8.14 2.47
C GLY A 54 -0.15 9.20 2.32
N VAL A 55 -0.14 9.87 1.17
CA VAL A 55 0.66 11.06 0.88
C VAL A 55 -0.32 12.15 0.45
N PRO A 56 -0.83 12.99 1.40
CA PRO A 56 -1.91 13.95 1.11
C PRO A 56 -1.60 14.95 0.01
N SER A 57 -0.33 15.38 -0.11
CA SER A 57 0.12 16.29 -1.18
C SER A 57 -0.05 15.71 -2.59
N GLU A 58 -0.10 14.39 -2.68
CA GLU A 58 -0.27 13.66 -3.95
C GLU A 58 -1.68 13.03 -4.04
N SER A 59 -2.58 13.36 -3.11
CA SER A 59 -3.92 12.74 -3.01
C SER A 59 -3.89 11.20 -2.94
N ALA A 60 -2.74 10.62 -2.58
CA ALA A 60 -2.56 9.17 -2.48
C ALA A 60 -3.04 8.68 -1.13
N THR A 61 -4.01 7.75 -1.13
CA THR A 61 -4.54 7.09 0.07
C THR A 61 -4.49 5.56 -0.09
N GLY A 62 -4.61 4.84 1.01
CA GLY A 62 -4.67 3.38 0.99
C GLY A 62 -3.40 2.72 0.43
N LEU A 63 -2.24 3.36 0.59
CA LEU A 63 -0.96 2.77 0.20
C LEU A 63 -0.67 1.53 1.04
N VAL A 64 -0.13 0.50 0.38
CA VAL A 64 0.13 -0.81 1.00
C VAL A 64 1.16 -0.72 2.11
N VAL A 65 0.77 -1.20 3.28
CA VAL A 65 1.65 -1.41 4.42
C VAL A 65 1.74 -2.90 4.72
N SER A 66 2.94 -3.41 4.86
CA SER A 66 3.22 -4.81 5.18
C SER A 66 4.05 -4.95 6.45
N ASN A 67 4.10 -6.17 7.00
CA ASN A 67 4.89 -6.50 8.18
C ASN A 67 4.60 -5.59 9.39
N VAL A 68 3.32 -5.32 9.64
CA VAL A 68 2.88 -4.49 10.77
C VAL A 68 3.08 -5.24 12.07
N VAL A 69 4.00 -4.74 12.89
CA VAL A 69 4.32 -5.28 14.22
C VAL A 69 4.12 -4.17 15.26
N VAL A 70 3.28 -4.43 16.25
CA VAL A 70 3.06 -3.52 17.39
C VAL A 70 3.30 -4.28 18.67
N GLU A 71 4.35 -3.91 19.41
CA GLU A 71 4.78 -4.53 20.66
C GLU A 71 5.05 -3.44 21.71
N GLY A 72 4.28 -3.44 22.80
CA GLY A 72 4.33 -2.36 23.78
C GLY A 72 4.10 -1.01 23.11
N ASN A 73 5.07 -0.11 23.18
CA ASN A 73 5.03 1.19 22.53
C ASN A 73 5.67 1.21 21.15
N SER A 74 6.27 0.12 20.70
CA SER A 74 6.94 0.03 19.40
C SER A 74 5.93 -0.25 18.28
N VAL A 75 6.08 0.45 17.14
CA VAL A 75 5.29 0.27 15.92
C VAL A 75 6.28 0.18 14.75
N LYS A 76 6.32 -0.97 14.08
CA LYS A 76 7.19 -1.22 12.93
C LYS A 76 6.39 -1.70 11.74
N PHE A 77 6.74 -1.22 10.56
CA PHE A 77 6.11 -1.67 9.32
C PHE A 77 6.95 -1.29 8.09
N VAL A 78 6.53 -1.80 6.94
CA VAL A 78 7.11 -1.47 5.63
C VAL A 78 6.04 -0.84 4.75
N ALA A 79 6.28 0.37 4.29
CA ALA A 79 5.45 1.03 3.29
C ALA A 79 5.92 0.58 1.89
N VAL A 80 5.19 -0.35 1.30
CA VAL A 80 5.61 -1.06 0.08
C VAL A 80 5.69 -0.11 -1.11
N GLU A 81 4.65 0.70 -1.29
CA GLU A 81 4.57 1.66 -2.41
C GLU A 81 5.46 2.90 -2.22
N LEU A 82 5.97 3.14 -1.00
CA LEU A 82 7.00 4.15 -0.75
C LEU A 82 8.41 3.53 -0.84
N MET A 83 8.69 2.84 -1.94
CA MET A 83 9.97 2.19 -2.24
C MET A 83 10.48 1.27 -1.11
N MET A 84 9.58 0.49 -0.51
CA MET A 84 9.89 -0.42 0.62
C MET A 84 10.47 0.30 1.83
N ALA A 85 10.06 1.53 2.09
CA ALA A 85 10.50 2.31 3.24
C ALA A 85 10.11 1.61 4.54
N LYS A 86 11.09 1.40 5.41
CA LYS A 86 10.91 0.79 6.73
C LYS A 86 10.67 1.88 7.77
N PHE A 87 9.60 1.74 8.52
CA PHE A 87 9.27 2.62 9.64
C PHE A 87 9.57 1.88 10.95
N ASP A 88 10.29 2.53 11.83
CA ASP A 88 10.56 2.09 13.20
C ASP A 88 10.20 3.22 14.14
N LEU A 89 9.05 3.10 14.80
CA LEU A 89 8.41 4.16 15.56
C LEU A 89 8.18 3.73 17.00
N THR A 90 8.14 4.70 17.90
CA THR A 90 7.82 4.51 19.32
C THR A 90 6.76 5.51 19.75
N LEU A 91 5.70 5.04 20.42
CA LEU A 91 4.72 5.88 21.05
C LEU A 91 5.30 6.48 22.35
N GLY A 92 5.48 7.80 22.35
CA GLY A 92 5.98 8.54 23.50
C GLY A 92 4.88 8.80 24.56
N PRO A 93 5.29 9.24 25.77
CA PRO A 93 4.36 9.62 26.80
C PRO A 93 3.56 10.89 26.47
N ASP A 94 4.01 11.66 25.50
CA ASP A 94 3.32 12.83 24.93
C ASP A 94 2.25 12.48 23.90
N GLY A 95 2.02 11.18 23.65
CA GLY A 95 1.03 10.69 22.72
C GLY A 95 1.42 10.80 21.24
N LYS A 96 2.70 11.04 20.94
CA LYS A 96 3.22 11.06 19.57
C LYS A 96 3.90 9.76 19.21
N LEU A 97 3.88 9.38 17.93
CA LEU A 97 4.74 8.35 17.38
C LEU A 97 5.99 9.02 16.78
N THR A 98 7.16 8.72 17.35
CA THR A 98 8.44 9.28 16.89
C THR A 98 9.38 8.16 16.50
N GLY A 99 10.24 8.40 15.52
CA GLY A 99 11.21 7.40 15.09
C GLY A 99 11.86 7.71 13.77
N THR A 100 12.10 6.70 12.97
CA THR A 100 12.85 6.83 11.71
C THR A 100 12.16 6.11 10.55
N ILE A 101 12.36 6.68 9.36
CA ILE A 101 12.11 6.05 8.07
C ILE A 101 13.47 5.65 7.52
N THR A 102 13.63 4.39 7.13
CA THR A 102 14.83 3.93 6.43
C THR A 102 14.45 3.53 5.01
N THR A 103 14.96 4.26 4.03
CA THR A 103 14.78 3.96 2.61
C THR A 103 15.83 2.95 2.14
N ARG A 104 15.77 2.51 0.88
CA ARG A 104 16.79 1.62 0.28
C ARG A 104 18.22 2.19 0.32
N GLN A 105 18.37 3.50 0.35
CA GLN A 105 19.66 4.15 0.48
C GLN A 105 20.28 3.97 1.89
N GLY A 106 19.52 3.38 2.83
CA GLY A 106 19.99 2.99 4.16
C GLY A 106 20.17 4.15 5.16
N ARG A 107 19.93 5.40 4.74
CA ARG A 107 20.02 6.55 5.64
C ARG A 107 18.72 6.71 6.42
N PRO A 108 18.74 6.65 7.77
CA PRO A 108 17.55 6.90 8.57
C PRO A 108 17.17 8.38 8.53
N ILE A 109 15.89 8.65 8.27
CA ILE A 109 15.28 9.98 8.24
C ILE A 109 14.36 10.08 9.45
N PRO A 110 14.51 11.06 10.35
CA PRO A 110 13.61 11.22 11.49
C PRO A 110 12.20 11.60 11.05
N ILE A 111 11.20 11.07 11.76
CA ILE A 111 9.79 11.39 11.56
C ILE A 111 9.06 11.48 12.90
N GLU A 112 8.10 12.39 12.96
CA GLU A 112 7.14 12.52 14.06
C GLU A 112 5.74 12.48 13.50
N PHE A 113 4.87 11.67 14.12
CA PHE A 113 3.43 11.64 13.85
C PHE A 113 2.65 12.13 15.06
N LYS A 114 1.57 12.87 14.79
CA LYS A 114 0.56 13.27 15.76
C LYS A 114 -0.74 12.52 15.45
N ARG A 115 -1.42 12.04 16.48
CA ARG A 115 -2.75 11.45 16.32
C ARG A 115 -3.74 12.57 16.07
N THR A 116 -4.50 12.46 14.97
CA THR A 116 -5.50 13.45 14.55
C THR A 116 -6.91 12.90 14.48
N GLY A 117 -7.08 11.56 14.66
CA GLY A 117 -8.41 10.96 14.61
C GLY A 117 -8.43 9.45 14.83
N ASP A 118 -9.56 8.87 14.52
CA ASP A 118 -9.75 7.42 14.52
C ASP A 118 -9.27 6.81 13.21
N ALA A 119 -8.70 5.60 13.29
CA ALA A 119 -8.17 4.90 12.13
C ALA A 119 -9.26 4.59 11.09
N LYS A 120 -8.92 4.84 9.83
CA LYS A 120 -9.70 4.43 8.64
C LYS A 120 -8.79 3.62 7.73
N VAL A 121 -8.43 2.40 8.18
CA VAL A 121 -7.52 1.56 7.41
C VAL A 121 -8.19 1.17 6.09
N GLU A 122 -7.64 1.64 4.99
CA GLU A 122 -8.01 1.23 3.65
C GLU A 122 -7.26 -0.06 3.31
N LEU A 123 -7.97 -1.18 3.38
CA LEU A 123 -7.41 -2.45 2.93
C LEU A 123 -7.51 -2.52 1.42
N ILE A 124 -6.43 -2.93 0.77
CA ILE A 124 -6.51 -3.31 -0.63
C ILE A 124 -7.31 -4.60 -0.71
N HIS A 125 -8.44 -4.54 -1.39
CA HIS A 125 -9.15 -5.74 -1.75
C HIS A 125 -8.34 -6.48 -2.83
N PRO A 126 -7.91 -7.72 -2.56
CA PRO A 126 -7.17 -8.48 -3.56
C PRO A 126 -8.02 -8.60 -4.83
N SER A 127 -7.41 -8.40 -5.97
CA SER A 127 -8.07 -8.61 -7.25
C SER A 127 -8.27 -10.10 -7.49
N PRO A 128 -9.36 -10.53 -8.16
CA PRO A 128 -9.59 -11.93 -8.54
C PRO A 128 -8.43 -12.48 -9.37
N ALA A 129 -8.22 -13.80 -9.29
CA ALA A 129 -7.22 -14.46 -10.12
C ALA A 129 -7.45 -14.18 -11.60
N VAL A 130 -6.36 -13.99 -12.33
CA VAL A 130 -6.37 -13.75 -13.77
C VAL A 130 -6.29 -15.09 -14.54
N SER A 131 -6.62 -15.05 -15.82
CA SER A 131 -6.50 -16.23 -16.68
C SER A 131 -5.04 -16.69 -16.82
N LYS A 132 -4.84 -17.96 -17.19
CA LYS A 132 -3.51 -18.49 -17.50
C LYS A 132 -2.83 -17.81 -18.70
N ARG A 133 -3.62 -17.15 -19.55
CA ARG A 133 -3.10 -16.34 -20.66
C ARG A 133 -2.39 -15.11 -20.14
N LEU A 134 -2.95 -14.45 -19.10
CA LEU A 134 -2.39 -13.23 -18.52
C LEU A 134 -1.32 -13.52 -17.47
N GLU A 135 -1.39 -14.65 -16.76
CA GLU A 135 -0.40 -15.02 -15.75
C GLU A 135 1.02 -15.13 -16.32
N GLY A 136 2.02 -14.60 -15.61
CA GLY A 136 3.43 -14.65 -15.99
C GLY A 136 4.11 -13.28 -16.01
N GLU A 137 5.26 -13.22 -16.66
CA GLU A 137 6.09 -12.02 -16.80
C GLU A 137 5.86 -11.37 -18.17
N TRP A 138 5.73 -10.03 -18.13
CA TRP A 138 5.48 -9.19 -19.30
C TRP A 138 6.50 -8.05 -19.34
N LYS A 139 7.08 -7.78 -20.50
CA LYS A 139 8.09 -6.74 -20.71
C LYS A 139 7.68 -5.78 -21.80
N GLY A 140 7.95 -4.51 -21.62
CA GLY A 140 7.70 -3.48 -22.61
C GLY A 140 8.43 -2.18 -22.31
N ASP A 141 8.28 -1.25 -23.23
CA ASP A 141 8.90 0.06 -23.14
C ASP A 141 7.83 1.15 -23.21
N LEU A 142 7.72 1.91 -22.14
CA LEU A 142 6.86 3.08 -22.08
C LEU A 142 7.55 4.27 -22.74
N GLN A 143 6.92 4.86 -23.73
CA GLN A 143 7.44 6.04 -24.40
C GLN A 143 7.08 7.28 -23.59
N THR A 144 8.06 7.84 -22.89
CA THR A 144 7.90 9.08 -22.10
C THR A 144 8.50 10.27 -22.84
N PRO A 145 8.15 11.53 -22.48
CA PRO A 145 8.80 12.73 -23.04
C PRO A 145 10.32 12.76 -22.84
N GLY A 146 10.83 12.05 -21.81
CA GLY A 146 12.26 11.92 -21.50
C GLY A 146 12.96 10.74 -22.19
N GLY A 147 12.26 9.97 -23.03
CA GLY A 147 12.78 8.78 -23.70
C GLY A 147 12.03 7.49 -23.35
N SER A 148 12.55 6.37 -23.80
CA SER A 148 11.98 5.05 -23.53
C SER A 148 12.34 4.57 -22.12
N MET A 149 11.34 4.06 -21.37
CA MET A 149 11.51 3.50 -20.04
C MET A 149 11.05 2.04 -20.02
N ALA A 150 11.96 1.13 -19.73
CA ALA A 150 11.65 -0.29 -19.63
C ALA A 150 10.71 -0.57 -18.45
N ILE A 151 9.69 -1.40 -18.69
CA ILE A 151 8.72 -1.84 -17.67
C ILE A 151 8.70 -3.36 -17.67
N VAL A 152 8.71 -3.94 -16.48
CA VAL A 152 8.46 -5.36 -16.25
C VAL A 152 7.24 -5.51 -15.35
N ILE A 153 6.24 -6.24 -15.81
CA ILE A 153 5.02 -6.55 -15.04
C ILE A 153 4.96 -8.05 -14.80
N ARG A 154 4.59 -8.44 -13.59
CA ARG A 154 4.37 -9.86 -13.24
C ARG A 154 3.00 -10.04 -12.66
N PHE A 155 2.23 -11.00 -13.21
CA PHE A 155 0.96 -11.47 -12.65
C PHE A 155 1.16 -12.89 -12.12
N LYS A 156 0.84 -13.10 -10.84
CA LYS A 156 0.97 -14.39 -10.16
C LYS A 156 -0.31 -14.74 -9.42
N ASN A 157 -1.02 -15.75 -9.88
CA ASN A 157 -2.19 -16.25 -9.16
C ASN A 157 -1.78 -16.91 -7.85
N ARG A 158 -2.59 -16.68 -6.81
CA ARG A 158 -2.45 -17.26 -5.48
C ARG A 158 -3.44 -18.41 -5.27
N PRO A 159 -3.18 -19.30 -4.28
CA PRO A 159 -4.07 -20.42 -3.97
C PRO A 159 -5.47 -19.99 -3.50
N ASP A 160 -5.61 -18.76 -2.98
CA ASP A 160 -6.87 -18.18 -2.50
C ASP A 160 -7.75 -17.58 -3.63
N ASN A 161 -7.43 -17.87 -4.87
CA ASN A 161 -8.11 -17.39 -6.07
C ASN A 161 -8.02 -15.86 -6.23
N THR A 162 -6.94 -15.26 -5.78
CA THR A 162 -6.57 -13.86 -6.02
C THR A 162 -5.33 -13.76 -6.89
N VAL A 163 -5.03 -12.57 -7.41
CA VAL A 163 -3.79 -12.28 -8.13
C VAL A 163 -2.92 -11.32 -7.34
N GLU A 164 -1.63 -11.63 -7.29
CA GLU A 164 -0.57 -10.69 -6.94
C GLU A 164 0.03 -10.18 -8.25
N ALA A 165 0.08 -8.86 -8.42
CA ALA A 165 0.75 -8.29 -9.56
C ALA A 165 1.66 -7.13 -9.15
N THR A 166 2.79 -7.04 -9.83
CA THR A 166 3.83 -6.04 -9.54
C THR A 166 4.37 -5.44 -10.83
N MET A 167 4.84 -4.19 -10.72
CA MET A 167 5.55 -3.49 -11.77
C MET A 167 6.94 -3.08 -11.30
N GLU A 168 7.94 -3.29 -12.14
CA GLU A 168 9.30 -2.81 -11.94
C GLU A 168 9.69 -1.87 -13.06
N THR A 169 10.38 -0.79 -12.70
CA THR A 169 10.95 0.19 -13.64
C THR A 169 12.34 0.62 -13.16
N PRO A 170 13.18 1.24 -14.00
CA PRO A 170 14.43 1.85 -13.55
C PRO A 170 14.22 2.91 -12.47
N MET A 171 13.10 3.65 -12.51
CA MET A 171 12.77 4.67 -11.49
C MET A 171 12.55 4.06 -10.10
N THR A 172 12.02 2.85 -10.03
CA THR A 172 11.85 2.13 -8.75
C THR A 172 13.15 1.47 -8.27
N GLY A 173 14.23 1.61 -9.04
CA GLY A 173 15.52 0.95 -8.76
C GLY A 173 15.41 -0.57 -8.72
N GLY A 174 14.49 -1.15 -9.50
CA GLY A 174 14.19 -2.58 -9.51
C GLY A 174 13.38 -3.06 -8.29
N THR A 175 12.77 -2.14 -7.51
CA THR A 175 11.81 -2.53 -6.46
C THR A 175 10.47 -2.78 -7.12
N PRO A 176 9.86 -3.95 -6.89
CA PRO A 176 8.51 -4.21 -7.35
C PRO A 176 7.52 -3.28 -6.65
N VAL A 177 6.71 -2.57 -7.43
CA VAL A 177 5.58 -1.76 -6.95
C VAL A 177 4.31 -2.58 -7.18
N PRO A 178 3.43 -2.72 -6.17
CA PRO A 178 2.19 -3.46 -6.33
C PRO A 178 1.27 -2.79 -7.35
N LEU A 179 0.62 -3.60 -8.19
CA LEU A 179 -0.49 -3.19 -9.02
C LEU A 179 -1.81 -3.41 -8.29
N ASN A 180 -2.75 -2.52 -8.52
CA ASN A 180 -4.04 -2.49 -7.87
C ASN A 180 -5.17 -2.57 -8.90
N ASP A 181 -6.38 -2.88 -8.45
CA ASP A 181 -7.60 -2.85 -9.26
C ASP A 181 -7.49 -3.65 -10.57
N ILE A 182 -6.80 -4.82 -10.49
CA ILE A 182 -6.57 -5.67 -11.66
C ILE A 182 -7.89 -6.26 -12.12
N LYS A 183 -8.21 -6.04 -13.38
CA LYS A 183 -9.42 -6.57 -14.03
C LYS A 183 -9.04 -7.21 -15.36
N GLU A 184 -9.51 -8.43 -15.56
CA GLU A 184 -9.49 -9.10 -16.85
C GLU A 184 -10.93 -9.41 -17.27
N ALA A 185 -11.38 -8.84 -18.37
CA ALA A 185 -12.72 -9.05 -18.93
C ALA A 185 -12.60 -9.44 -20.40
N GLY A 186 -12.62 -10.72 -20.67
CA GLY A 186 -12.32 -11.26 -21.99
C GLY A 186 -10.88 -10.98 -22.40
N ASP A 187 -10.70 -10.14 -23.41
CA ASP A 187 -9.36 -9.70 -23.85
C ASP A 187 -8.96 -8.34 -23.25
N LYS A 188 -9.84 -7.68 -22.47
CA LYS A 188 -9.52 -6.41 -21.81
C LYS A 188 -8.75 -6.65 -20.52
N VAL A 189 -7.69 -5.86 -20.33
CA VAL A 189 -6.81 -5.92 -19.17
C VAL A 189 -6.65 -4.50 -18.63
N ASP A 190 -7.07 -4.29 -17.38
CA ASP A 190 -6.92 -3.04 -16.66
C ASP A 190 -6.17 -3.26 -15.36
N PHE A 191 -5.35 -2.29 -14.95
CA PHE A 191 -4.73 -2.23 -13.63
C PHE A 191 -4.30 -0.82 -13.27
N GLY A 192 -4.17 -0.55 -11.97
CA GLY A 192 -3.73 0.74 -11.43
C GLY A 192 -2.38 0.67 -10.74
N VAL A 193 -1.74 1.84 -10.60
CA VAL A 193 -0.57 2.09 -9.75
C VAL A 193 -0.92 3.25 -8.84
N LYS A 194 -1.38 2.95 -7.61
CA LYS A 194 -1.92 3.96 -6.68
C LYS A 194 -0.93 5.09 -6.40
N VAL A 195 0.31 4.76 -6.06
CA VAL A 195 1.35 5.75 -5.72
C VAL A 195 1.65 6.71 -6.87
N ALA A 196 1.42 6.30 -8.10
CA ALA A 196 1.65 7.12 -9.30
C ALA A 196 0.36 7.74 -9.84
N HIS A 197 -0.80 7.48 -9.23
CA HIS A 197 -2.14 7.84 -9.76
C HIS A 197 -2.32 7.47 -11.23
N ALA A 198 -1.65 6.42 -11.69
CA ALA A 198 -1.66 5.98 -13.07
C ALA A 198 -2.47 4.71 -13.23
N ALA A 199 -3.08 4.54 -14.39
CA ALA A 199 -3.78 3.33 -14.78
C ALA A 199 -3.31 2.84 -16.15
N PHE A 200 -3.43 1.56 -16.36
CA PHE A 200 -3.27 0.90 -17.66
C PHE A 200 -4.61 0.38 -18.13
N HIS A 201 -4.88 0.63 -19.40
CA HIS A 201 -6.03 0.08 -20.11
C HIS A 201 -5.55 -0.54 -21.40
N GLY A 202 -5.72 -1.85 -21.56
CA GLY A 202 -5.17 -2.55 -22.69
C GLY A 202 -6.01 -3.73 -23.17
N THR A 203 -5.49 -4.37 -24.22
CA THR A 203 -6.11 -5.53 -24.84
C THR A 203 -5.04 -6.60 -25.07
N LEU A 204 -5.31 -7.79 -24.55
CA LEU A 204 -4.52 -9.00 -24.75
C LEU A 204 -4.85 -9.57 -26.12
N ASN A 205 -3.83 -9.90 -26.93
CA ASN A 205 -4.05 -10.55 -28.21
C ASN A 205 -4.59 -11.98 -28.03
N LYS A 206 -5.12 -12.57 -29.12
CA LYS A 206 -5.73 -13.91 -29.08
C LYS A 206 -4.75 -15.01 -28.68
N GLU A 207 -3.49 -14.85 -29.05
CA GLU A 207 -2.39 -15.77 -28.77
C GLU A 207 -1.93 -15.72 -27.30
N GLY A 208 -2.30 -14.67 -26.55
CA GLY A 208 -1.87 -14.47 -25.16
C GLY A 208 -0.39 -14.11 -25.02
N THR A 209 0.18 -13.46 -26.02
CA THR A 209 1.62 -13.14 -26.10
C THR A 209 1.91 -11.65 -26.09
N GLU A 210 0.89 -10.80 -26.32
CA GLU A 210 1.04 -9.34 -26.37
C GLU A 210 -0.17 -8.64 -25.76
N ILE A 211 0.08 -7.58 -24.97
CA ILE A 211 -0.93 -6.67 -24.46
C ILE A 211 -0.60 -5.28 -24.98
N THR A 212 -1.52 -4.65 -25.71
CA THR A 212 -1.36 -3.30 -26.23
C THR A 212 -2.38 -2.38 -25.59
N GLY A 213 -1.93 -1.23 -25.11
CA GLY A 213 -2.80 -0.28 -24.45
C GLY A 213 -2.17 1.06 -24.18
N THR A 214 -2.72 1.79 -23.22
CA THR A 214 -2.23 3.07 -22.75
C THR A 214 -2.00 3.03 -21.24
N PHE A 215 -0.93 3.67 -20.79
CA PHE A 215 -0.57 3.81 -19.39
C PHE A 215 -0.39 5.29 -19.04
N GLY A 216 -0.95 5.73 -17.93
CA GLY A 216 -0.79 7.09 -17.44
C GLY A 216 -2.00 7.59 -16.66
N HIS A 217 -2.11 8.92 -16.57
CA HIS A 217 -3.26 9.62 -16.00
C HIS A 217 -4.33 9.85 -17.06
N GLU A 218 -5.56 10.17 -16.63
CA GLU A 218 -6.68 10.44 -17.56
C GLU A 218 -6.35 11.48 -18.65
N GLU A 219 -5.56 12.52 -18.31
CA GLU A 219 -5.21 13.61 -19.23
C GLU A 219 -3.92 13.37 -20.02
N THR A 220 -3.06 12.46 -19.57
CA THR A 220 -1.75 12.18 -20.16
C THR A 220 -1.45 10.70 -20.17
N SER A 221 -2.04 10.00 -21.13
CA SER A 221 -1.76 8.57 -21.32
C SER A 221 -0.74 8.36 -22.45
N MET A 222 0.14 7.40 -22.26
CA MET A 222 1.20 7.03 -23.19
C MET A 222 0.97 5.60 -23.69
N PRO A 223 1.23 5.34 -24.97
CA PRO A 223 1.12 3.97 -25.49
C PRO A 223 2.13 3.05 -24.81
N LEU A 224 1.68 1.86 -24.47
CA LEU A 224 2.49 0.80 -23.88
C LEU A 224 2.12 -0.54 -24.54
N THR A 225 3.12 -1.23 -25.06
CA THR A 225 3.00 -2.61 -25.53
C THR A 225 3.85 -3.50 -24.65
N LEU A 226 3.22 -4.52 -24.10
CA LEU A 226 3.85 -5.53 -23.24
C LEU A 226 3.90 -6.86 -23.99
N LYS A 227 5.05 -7.53 -23.98
CA LYS A 227 5.24 -8.86 -24.57
C LYS A 227 5.52 -9.88 -23.47
N LYS A 228 4.91 -11.04 -23.60
CA LYS A 228 5.12 -12.14 -22.66
C LYS A 228 6.54 -12.68 -22.81
N SER A 229 7.20 -12.89 -21.65
CA SER A 229 8.58 -13.42 -21.58
C SER A 229 8.58 -14.94 -21.46
#